data_a9d5b2d4bddc90b624104e3d733ca3f8
#
_entry.id   a9d5b2d4bddc90b624104e3d733ca3f8
#
_cell.length_a   1.000
_cell.length_b   1.000
_cell.length_c   1.000
_cell.angle_alpha   90.00
_cell.angle_beta   90.00
_cell.angle_gamma   90.00
#
_symmetry.space_group_name_H-M   'P 1'
#
loop_
_entity.id
_entity.type
_entity.pdbx_description
1 polymer ?
#
loop_
_entity_poly.entity_id
_entity_poly.type
_entity_poly.pdbx_seq_one_letter_code
_entity_poly.pdbx_strand_id
1 'polypeptide(L)'
;QFRVLPPDNDAVPLGQGQLFEAVGASDASIEQDFSDTPVMVGSTVRVTLTVTNKSSAAISGETLKVFEALDQAEYVDSTAGCTANNVVYSNGTFKELHCPINALAAGASMEIAYRVRTAKRTAPFLTSAISLGAVQSVVFHPVVNDTLADADGDGISDFNEAILNTNPASASSGPAEGASAEIDLLLLYTPRFVSSSTTGNPVLDLNQLIQETNDMYAMSGAGIVFRPAAYQLINYSETTGLEKILDAMNAKEGVFADIDYRRRSTGSDLVVLLDGFHNGNDEVCGIANGGGHQSYGDMTSTSARAYYSANYRAGVAGGQGAGCDNKTVAHEIGHLLGLGHSRVEQKAKGEQIATFPWSLGHGVNGSFHTIMAYDEHFPNSEQLPLFSNPRRNNCKGQACGVARDDETSGADAVLALNTVRFQAARYLGTRPLHSMATASGASTAASLRAGVIRTGGPNGPSDSFATQFSAQDAVTLVGNLSVDAAHVGRQGRTHMVISAPGLGFFQVNASGGYVPWDGNPAALTGSIAPRPLKAIEELTALRDVAFGALGIPKVSLTVYFAYSLEGTNTLVFSASGVPLVIQ
;
A
#
# COMPACT_ATOMS: atom_id res chain seq x y z
N GLN A 1 -24.59 15.15 -27.47
CA GLN A 1 -23.40 15.57 -26.70
C GLN A 1 -23.38 14.73 -25.44
N PHE A 2 -22.47 13.76 -25.39
CA PHE A 2 -22.25 12.94 -24.21
C PHE A 2 -21.56 13.80 -23.14
N ARG A 3 -22.17 13.91 -21.99
CA ARG A 3 -21.52 14.47 -20.79
C ARG A 3 -21.13 13.29 -19.91
N VAL A 4 -19.88 12.89 -20.00
CA VAL A 4 -19.28 11.97 -19.03
C VAL A 4 -19.06 12.80 -17.78
N LEU A 5 -19.82 12.54 -16.73
CA LEU A 5 -19.50 13.01 -15.39
C LEU A 5 -18.44 12.07 -14.83
N PRO A 6 -17.33 12.57 -14.28
CA PRO A 6 -16.44 11.72 -13.51
C PRO A 6 -17.23 11.14 -12.33
N PRO A 7 -16.94 9.90 -11.89
CA PRO A 7 -17.55 9.37 -10.70
C PRO A 7 -17.17 10.29 -9.54
N ASP A 8 -18.18 10.87 -8.89
CA ASP A 8 -18.01 11.47 -7.58
C ASP A 8 -17.50 10.38 -6.65
N ASN A 9 -16.61 10.75 -5.71
CA ASN A 9 -15.94 9.85 -4.76
C ASN A 9 -16.87 9.15 -3.75
N ASP A 10 -18.17 9.14 -3.99
CA ASP A 10 -19.11 8.41 -3.16
C ASP A 10 -19.24 6.98 -3.67
N ALA A 11 -18.90 6.04 -2.82
CA ALA A 11 -18.83 4.61 -3.04
C ALA A 11 -20.05 4.07 -3.80
N VAL A 12 -19.82 3.66 -5.03
CA VAL A 12 -20.78 2.83 -5.78
C VAL A 12 -20.49 1.38 -5.42
N PRO A 13 -21.46 0.61 -4.93
CA PRO A 13 -21.27 -0.81 -4.69
C PRO A 13 -20.92 -1.51 -6.00
N LEU A 14 -19.72 -2.09 -6.10
CA LEU A 14 -19.36 -2.98 -7.19
C LEU A 14 -20.15 -4.29 -7.03
N GLY A 15 -21.10 -4.53 -7.87
CA GLY A 15 -21.93 -5.74 -7.86
C GLY A 15 -23.09 -5.69 -8.83
N GLN A 16 -23.42 -4.53 -9.33
CA GLN A 16 -24.43 -4.37 -10.41
C GLN A 16 -23.95 -3.29 -11.36
N GLY A 17 -23.82 -3.64 -12.66
CA GLY A 17 -23.57 -2.67 -13.70
C GLY A 17 -24.60 -1.53 -13.61
N GLN A 18 -24.14 -0.28 -13.49
CA GLN A 18 -25.07 0.85 -13.50
C GLN A 18 -25.66 1.01 -14.89
N LEU A 19 -26.95 0.77 -15.00
CA LEU A 19 -27.76 1.11 -16.14
C LEU A 19 -27.99 2.64 -16.17
N PHE A 20 -27.41 3.30 -17.16
CA PHE A 20 -27.88 4.63 -17.51
C PHE A 20 -29.07 4.49 -18.48
N GLU A 21 -30.27 4.64 -17.98
CA GLU A 21 -31.45 4.73 -18.86
C GLU A 21 -31.33 5.96 -19.78
N ALA A 22 -31.52 5.72 -21.07
CA ALA A 22 -31.67 6.80 -22.03
C ALA A 22 -32.96 7.58 -21.71
N VAL A 23 -32.83 8.90 -21.56
CA VAL A 23 -33.98 9.80 -21.36
C VAL A 23 -34.77 9.88 -22.67
N GLY A 24 -35.85 9.11 -22.74
CA GLY A 24 -36.84 9.11 -23.85
C GLY A 24 -37.66 7.83 -23.75
N ALA A 25 -38.94 7.88 -24.09
CA ALA A 25 -39.76 6.67 -24.19
C ALA A 25 -39.17 5.77 -25.29
N SER A 26 -38.33 4.80 -24.86
CA SER A 26 -37.66 3.90 -25.79
C SER A 26 -38.51 2.66 -26.02
N ASP A 27 -38.62 2.27 -27.29
CA ASP A 27 -39.36 1.09 -27.73
C ASP A 27 -38.69 -0.24 -27.32
N ALA A 28 -37.48 -0.19 -26.72
CA ALA A 28 -36.77 -1.36 -26.24
C ALA A 28 -35.94 -1.04 -24.97
N SER A 29 -35.61 -2.07 -24.16
CA SER A 29 -34.56 -2.03 -23.16
C SER A 29 -33.47 -3.03 -23.47
N ILE A 30 -32.24 -2.71 -23.08
CA ILE A 30 -31.06 -3.56 -23.24
C ILE A 30 -30.42 -3.70 -21.86
N GLU A 31 -30.35 -4.95 -21.38
CA GLU A 31 -29.64 -5.31 -20.14
C GLU A 31 -28.38 -6.07 -20.51
N GLN A 32 -27.29 -5.82 -19.78
CA GLN A 32 -26.01 -6.51 -19.94
C GLN A 32 -25.67 -7.29 -18.69
N ASP A 33 -25.24 -8.53 -18.87
CA ASP A 33 -24.69 -9.38 -17.84
C ASP A 33 -23.33 -9.94 -18.26
N PHE A 34 -22.39 -9.97 -17.33
CA PHE A 34 -21.05 -10.47 -17.52
C PHE A 34 -20.84 -11.73 -16.69
N SER A 35 -20.24 -12.77 -17.29
CA SER A 35 -20.00 -14.04 -16.61
C SER A 35 -19.10 -13.91 -15.38
N ASP A 36 -18.20 -12.91 -15.40
CA ASP A 36 -17.24 -12.68 -14.33
C ASP A 36 -17.14 -11.18 -14.02
N THR A 37 -17.26 -10.82 -12.76
CA THR A 37 -17.08 -9.46 -12.24
C THR A 37 -16.30 -9.51 -10.94
N PRO A 38 -15.14 -8.86 -10.83
CA PRO A 38 -14.48 -8.05 -11.87
C PRO A 38 -13.88 -8.90 -13.01
N VAL A 39 -13.65 -8.24 -14.13
CA VAL A 39 -13.01 -8.86 -15.29
C VAL A 39 -11.50 -8.94 -15.07
N MET A 40 -10.92 -10.13 -15.10
CA MET A 40 -9.47 -10.31 -14.95
C MET A 40 -8.74 -10.06 -16.27
N VAL A 41 -7.60 -9.37 -16.22
CA VAL A 41 -6.73 -9.19 -17.39
C VAL A 41 -6.30 -10.56 -17.94
N GLY A 42 -6.44 -10.74 -19.26
CA GLY A 42 -6.12 -12.00 -19.94
C GLY A 42 -7.24 -13.02 -19.97
N SER A 43 -8.30 -12.85 -19.15
CA SER A 43 -9.44 -13.77 -19.14
C SER A 43 -10.34 -13.56 -20.36
N THR A 44 -11.12 -14.60 -20.70
CA THR A 44 -12.19 -14.53 -21.68
C THR A 44 -13.52 -14.47 -20.95
N VAL A 45 -14.23 -13.35 -21.06
CA VAL A 45 -15.54 -13.12 -20.45
C VAL A 45 -16.66 -13.31 -21.46
N ARG A 46 -17.75 -13.90 -21.01
CA ARG A 46 -19.00 -13.94 -21.76
C ARG A 46 -19.85 -12.75 -21.35
N VAL A 47 -20.29 -11.99 -22.34
CA VAL A 47 -21.27 -10.92 -22.18
C VAL A 47 -22.59 -11.40 -22.72
N THR A 48 -23.65 -11.31 -21.94
CA THR A 48 -25.02 -11.65 -22.34
C THR A 48 -25.85 -10.37 -22.38
N LEU A 49 -26.45 -10.12 -23.52
CA LEU A 49 -27.35 -8.98 -23.76
C LEU A 49 -28.77 -9.48 -23.79
N THR A 50 -29.63 -8.97 -22.92
CA THR A 50 -31.05 -9.22 -22.96
C THR A 50 -31.76 -8.00 -23.57
N VAL A 51 -32.24 -8.14 -24.80
CA VAL A 51 -32.98 -7.11 -25.49
C VAL A 51 -34.49 -7.37 -25.34
N THR A 52 -35.21 -6.44 -24.75
CA THR A 52 -36.65 -6.55 -24.53
C THR A 52 -37.37 -5.49 -25.36
N ASN A 53 -38.32 -5.91 -26.22
CA ASN A 53 -39.20 -5.01 -26.97
C ASN A 53 -40.32 -4.48 -26.06
N LYS A 54 -40.26 -3.20 -25.70
CA LYS A 54 -41.26 -2.51 -24.86
C LYS A 54 -42.36 -1.82 -25.70
N SER A 55 -42.24 -1.84 -27.04
CA SER A 55 -43.23 -1.24 -27.93
C SER A 55 -44.45 -2.13 -28.11
N SER A 56 -45.53 -1.56 -28.68
CA SER A 56 -46.74 -2.30 -29.05
C SER A 56 -46.65 -3.00 -30.42
N ALA A 57 -45.55 -2.82 -31.16
CA ALA A 57 -45.29 -3.41 -32.46
C ALA A 57 -44.05 -4.31 -32.42
N ALA A 58 -43.92 -5.25 -33.36
CA ALA A 58 -42.70 -6.06 -33.47
C ALA A 58 -41.53 -5.21 -33.98
N ILE A 59 -40.36 -5.38 -33.38
CA ILE A 59 -39.06 -4.89 -33.89
C ILE A 59 -38.57 -5.90 -34.92
N SER A 60 -38.32 -5.46 -36.16
CA SER A 60 -37.79 -6.34 -37.21
C SER A 60 -36.86 -5.58 -38.17
N GLY A 61 -35.85 -6.29 -38.65
CA GLY A 61 -34.86 -5.73 -39.57
C GLY A 61 -33.89 -4.72 -38.97
N GLU A 62 -33.86 -4.62 -37.65
CA GLU A 62 -32.92 -3.78 -36.91
C GLU A 62 -31.60 -4.51 -36.65
N THR A 63 -30.56 -3.74 -36.42
CA THR A 63 -29.24 -4.27 -36.06
C THR A 63 -28.83 -3.73 -34.72
N LEU A 64 -28.62 -4.63 -33.75
CA LEU A 64 -27.98 -4.31 -32.51
C LEU A 64 -26.50 -4.13 -32.77
N LYS A 65 -25.94 -2.99 -32.38
CA LYS A 65 -24.54 -2.69 -32.50
C LYS A 65 -23.90 -2.66 -31.12
N VAL A 66 -22.77 -3.36 -30.96
CA VAL A 66 -21.96 -3.35 -29.77
C VAL A 66 -20.57 -2.77 -30.10
N PHE A 67 -20.13 -1.80 -29.34
CA PHE A 67 -18.85 -1.13 -29.52
C PHE A 67 -17.92 -1.55 -28.39
N GLU A 68 -16.79 -2.18 -28.76
CA GLU A 68 -15.74 -2.55 -27.84
C GLU A 68 -14.46 -1.77 -28.17
N ALA A 69 -13.78 -1.25 -27.15
CA ALA A 69 -12.51 -0.57 -27.34
C ALA A 69 -11.41 -1.60 -27.68
N LEU A 70 -10.81 -1.51 -28.88
CA LEU A 70 -9.80 -2.46 -29.37
C LEU A 70 -8.53 -2.56 -28.54
N ASP A 71 -8.21 -1.52 -27.79
CA ASP A 71 -7.07 -1.47 -26.89
C ASP A 71 -7.35 -2.13 -25.54
N GLN A 72 -8.61 -2.46 -25.24
CA GLN A 72 -9.04 -3.06 -23.98
C GLN A 72 -9.40 -4.53 -24.11
N ALA A 73 -10.04 -4.92 -25.22
CA ALA A 73 -10.53 -6.27 -25.39
C ALA A 73 -10.44 -6.76 -26.83
N GLU A 74 -10.18 -8.06 -26.98
CA GLU A 74 -10.23 -8.78 -28.25
C GLU A 74 -11.55 -9.55 -28.34
N TYR A 75 -12.31 -9.33 -29.41
CA TYR A 75 -13.49 -10.15 -29.69
C TYR A 75 -13.11 -11.57 -30.05
N VAL A 76 -13.76 -12.55 -29.42
CA VAL A 76 -13.50 -13.99 -29.64
C VAL A 76 -14.57 -14.59 -30.55
N ASP A 77 -15.84 -14.57 -30.13
CA ASP A 77 -16.97 -15.12 -30.89
C ASP A 77 -18.32 -14.63 -30.35
N SER A 78 -19.42 -15.04 -31.03
CA SER A 78 -20.79 -14.80 -30.59
C SER A 78 -21.72 -15.97 -30.92
N THR A 79 -22.84 -16.06 -30.18
CA THR A 79 -23.85 -17.12 -30.36
C THR A 79 -24.95 -16.77 -31.37
N ALA A 80 -25.10 -15.50 -31.75
CA ALA A 80 -26.27 -14.99 -32.48
C ALA A 80 -25.99 -14.62 -33.95
N GLY A 81 -24.93 -15.15 -34.55
CA GLY A 81 -24.59 -14.81 -35.94
C GLY A 81 -24.18 -13.35 -36.12
N CYS A 82 -23.67 -12.70 -35.10
CA CYS A 82 -23.12 -11.36 -35.17
C CYS A 82 -21.89 -11.33 -36.09
N THR A 83 -21.70 -10.24 -36.80
CA THR A 83 -20.52 -9.97 -37.60
C THR A 83 -19.65 -8.92 -36.91
N ALA A 84 -18.35 -9.18 -36.79
CA ALA A 84 -17.41 -8.26 -36.19
C ALA A 84 -16.70 -7.43 -37.26
N ASN A 85 -16.81 -6.11 -37.19
CA ASN A 85 -16.23 -5.18 -38.16
C ASN A 85 -15.28 -4.20 -37.44
N ASN A 86 -14.21 -3.81 -38.14
CA ASN A 86 -13.39 -2.69 -37.69
C ASN A 86 -13.96 -1.40 -38.30
N VAL A 87 -14.32 -0.46 -37.45
CA VAL A 87 -14.90 0.83 -37.87
C VAL A 87 -13.97 1.96 -37.41
N VAL A 88 -13.61 2.83 -38.35
CA VAL A 88 -12.76 3.98 -38.09
C VAL A 88 -13.61 5.20 -37.78
N TYR A 89 -13.41 5.76 -36.59
CA TYR A 89 -14.00 7.03 -36.16
C TYR A 89 -12.93 8.12 -36.10
N SER A 90 -13.33 9.35 -35.91
CA SER A 90 -12.39 10.49 -35.79
C SER A 90 -11.47 10.39 -34.56
N ASN A 91 -11.84 9.60 -33.56
CA ASN A 91 -11.13 9.39 -32.29
C ASN A 91 -10.46 8.01 -32.18
N GLY A 92 -10.49 7.19 -33.25
CA GLY A 92 -9.83 5.90 -33.26
C GLY A 92 -10.54 4.83 -34.08
N THR A 93 -9.96 3.62 -34.09
CA THR A 93 -10.56 2.44 -34.72
C THR A 93 -11.15 1.55 -33.61
N PHE A 94 -12.42 1.19 -33.77
CA PHE A 94 -13.16 0.37 -32.82
C PHE A 94 -13.63 -0.92 -33.48
N LYS A 95 -13.84 -1.95 -32.66
CA LYS A 95 -14.53 -3.17 -33.08
C LYS A 95 -16.03 -2.98 -32.86
N GLU A 96 -16.82 -3.07 -33.93
CA GLU A 96 -18.28 -3.13 -33.85
C GLU A 96 -18.74 -4.55 -34.11
N LEU A 97 -19.58 -5.07 -33.22
CA LEU A 97 -20.39 -6.26 -33.45
C LEU A 97 -21.75 -5.83 -34.00
N HIS A 98 -22.12 -6.36 -35.13
CA HIS A 98 -23.44 -6.16 -35.74
C HIS A 98 -24.25 -7.44 -35.60
N CYS A 99 -25.27 -7.39 -34.75
CA CYS A 99 -26.12 -8.53 -34.42
C CYS A 99 -27.53 -8.29 -35.01
N PRO A 100 -27.98 -9.03 -36.02
CA PRO A 100 -29.26 -8.82 -36.63
C PRO A 100 -30.41 -9.23 -35.71
N ILE A 101 -31.43 -8.39 -35.59
CA ILE A 101 -32.72 -8.69 -34.95
C ILE A 101 -33.72 -8.98 -36.05
N ASN A 102 -33.95 -10.26 -36.35
CA ASN A 102 -34.82 -10.66 -37.44
C ASN A 102 -36.29 -10.38 -37.14
N ALA A 103 -36.76 -10.71 -35.95
CA ALA A 103 -38.08 -10.36 -35.46
C ALA A 103 -38.14 -10.51 -33.94
N LEU A 104 -38.61 -9.48 -33.23
CA LEU A 104 -38.85 -9.50 -31.79
C LEU A 104 -40.27 -8.96 -31.55
N ALA A 105 -41.19 -9.84 -31.17
CA ALA A 105 -42.58 -9.47 -30.95
C ALA A 105 -42.74 -8.43 -29.82
N ALA A 106 -43.85 -7.72 -29.79
CA ALA A 106 -44.17 -6.81 -28.70
C ALA A 106 -44.13 -7.53 -27.33
N GLY A 107 -43.43 -6.98 -26.38
CA GLY A 107 -43.24 -7.54 -25.03
C GLY A 107 -42.31 -8.75 -24.96
N ALA A 108 -41.73 -9.22 -26.07
CA ALA A 108 -40.80 -10.33 -26.08
C ALA A 108 -39.37 -9.89 -25.77
N SER A 109 -38.56 -10.81 -25.24
CA SER A 109 -37.11 -10.64 -25.03
C SER A 109 -36.31 -11.65 -25.85
N MET A 110 -35.10 -11.27 -26.25
CA MET A 110 -34.12 -12.15 -26.85
C MET A 110 -32.76 -11.97 -26.21
N GLU A 111 -31.99 -13.06 -26.15
CA GLU A 111 -30.62 -13.04 -25.66
C GLU A 111 -29.61 -13.09 -26.82
N ILE A 112 -28.58 -12.28 -26.73
CA ILE A 112 -27.43 -12.29 -27.61
C ILE A 112 -26.22 -12.39 -26.73
N ALA A 113 -25.39 -13.41 -26.93
CA ALA A 113 -24.14 -13.56 -26.16
C ALA A 113 -22.92 -13.47 -27.08
N TYR A 114 -21.88 -12.82 -26.61
CA TYR A 114 -20.58 -12.78 -27.24
C TYR A 114 -19.48 -12.95 -26.20
N ARG A 115 -18.26 -13.28 -26.66
CA ARG A 115 -17.09 -13.39 -25.78
C ARG A 115 -16.01 -12.40 -26.19
N VAL A 116 -15.42 -11.79 -25.17
CA VAL A 116 -14.27 -10.90 -25.32
C VAL A 116 -13.14 -11.38 -24.42
N ARG A 117 -11.88 -11.24 -24.88
CA ARG A 117 -10.68 -11.46 -24.10
C ARG A 117 -10.06 -10.11 -23.75
N THR A 118 -9.84 -9.84 -22.47
CA THR A 118 -9.13 -8.65 -22.03
C THR A 118 -7.64 -8.80 -22.30
N ALA A 119 -7.07 -7.91 -23.12
CA ALA A 119 -5.67 -8.04 -23.54
C ALA A 119 -4.69 -7.42 -22.56
N LYS A 120 -5.06 -6.30 -21.93
CA LYS A 120 -4.27 -5.58 -20.92
C LYS A 120 -5.12 -4.53 -20.24
N ARG A 121 -4.69 -4.11 -19.05
CA ARG A 121 -5.32 -2.99 -18.33
C ARG A 121 -4.86 -1.67 -18.94
N THR A 122 -5.55 -1.17 -19.97
CA THR A 122 -5.34 0.18 -20.52
C THR A 122 -6.22 1.23 -19.86
N ALA A 123 -7.35 0.79 -19.29
CA ALA A 123 -8.25 1.59 -18.49
C ALA A 123 -8.76 0.77 -17.30
N PRO A 124 -9.21 1.40 -16.21
CA PRO A 124 -9.74 0.68 -15.06
C PRO A 124 -11.07 -0.04 -15.33
N PHE A 125 -11.67 0.19 -16.50
CA PHE A 125 -12.96 -0.38 -16.87
C PHE A 125 -12.93 -0.87 -18.31
N LEU A 126 -13.52 -2.04 -18.54
CA LEU A 126 -13.99 -2.45 -19.86
C LEU A 126 -15.31 -1.71 -20.15
N THR A 127 -15.34 -0.98 -21.25
CA THR A 127 -16.50 -0.18 -21.63
C THR A 127 -17.18 -0.81 -22.83
N SER A 128 -18.40 -1.28 -22.63
CA SER A 128 -19.26 -1.77 -23.71
C SER A 128 -20.38 -0.76 -23.97
N ALA A 129 -20.41 -0.19 -25.15
CA ALA A 129 -21.48 0.67 -25.60
C ALA A 129 -22.37 -0.08 -26.62
N ILE A 130 -23.68 -0.05 -26.41
CA ILE A 130 -24.64 -0.79 -27.23
C ILE A 130 -25.67 0.16 -27.77
N SER A 131 -26.07 -0.03 -29.03
CA SER A 131 -27.13 0.71 -29.63
C SER A 131 -28.09 -0.18 -30.45
N LEU A 132 -29.39 0.11 -30.36
CA LEU A 132 -30.44 -0.45 -31.16
C LEU A 132 -31.35 0.70 -31.59
N GLY A 133 -31.24 1.14 -32.85
CA GLY A 133 -31.90 2.36 -33.30
C GLY A 133 -31.54 3.57 -32.46
N ALA A 134 -32.51 4.21 -31.83
CA ALA A 134 -32.31 5.34 -30.91
C ALA A 134 -31.96 4.92 -29.46
N VAL A 135 -32.11 3.63 -29.12
CA VAL A 135 -31.81 3.11 -27.78
C VAL A 135 -30.32 2.91 -27.63
N GLN A 136 -29.75 3.43 -26.56
CA GLN A 136 -28.33 3.27 -26.25
C GLN A 136 -28.16 2.84 -24.78
N SER A 137 -27.20 1.93 -24.54
CA SER A 137 -26.77 1.51 -23.22
C SER A 137 -25.26 1.54 -23.18
N VAL A 138 -24.68 2.02 -22.09
CA VAL A 138 -23.24 1.98 -21.84
C VAL A 138 -23.03 1.40 -20.47
N VAL A 139 -22.19 0.36 -20.40
CA VAL A 139 -21.87 -0.31 -19.14
C VAL A 139 -20.36 -0.32 -18.95
N PHE A 140 -19.94 -0.07 -17.71
CA PHE A 140 -18.53 -0.08 -17.30
C PHE A 140 -18.30 -1.27 -16.37
N HIS A 141 -17.37 -2.14 -16.72
CA HIS A 141 -16.97 -3.26 -15.88
C HIS A 141 -15.55 -3.05 -15.38
N PRO A 142 -15.30 -3.18 -14.06
CA PRO A 142 -13.96 -3.05 -13.53
C PRO A 142 -13.07 -4.14 -14.10
N VAL A 143 -11.92 -3.72 -14.61
CA VAL A 143 -10.85 -4.61 -15.06
C VAL A 143 -9.73 -4.57 -14.04
N VAL A 144 -9.37 -5.74 -13.52
CA VAL A 144 -8.35 -5.88 -12.49
C VAL A 144 -7.26 -6.83 -12.94
N ASN A 145 -6.05 -6.65 -12.40
CA ASN A 145 -4.98 -7.60 -12.60
C ASN A 145 -5.28 -8.90 -11.83
N ASP A 146 -4.91 -10.04 -12.39
CA ASP A 146 -4.90 -11.27 -11.63
C ASP A 146 -3.68 -11.26 -10.68
N THR A 147 -3.94 -10.89 -9.44
CA THR A 147 -2.92 -10.80 -8.40
C THR A 147 -2.72 -12.10 -7.63
N LEU A 148 -3.46 -13.15 -7.98
CA LEU A 148 -3.50 -14.44 -7.27
C LEU A 148 -3.00 -15.62 -8.11
N ALA A 149 -2.88 -15.46 -9.45
CA ALA A 149 -2.29 -16.49 -10.30
C ALA A 149 -0.85 -16.75 -9.85
N ASP A 150 -0.48 -18.01 -9.76
CA ASP A 150 0.83 -18.51 -9.32
C ASP A 150 1.12 -19.75 -10.18
N ALA A 151 1.88 -19.55 -11.26
CA ALA A 151 2.06 -20.55 -12.31
C ALA A 151 2.99 -21.69 -11.92
N ASP A 152 3.95 -21.44 -11.03
CA ASP A 152 4.94 -22.43 -10.58
C ASP A 152 4.67 -22.96 -9.16
N GLY A 153 3.69 -22.37 -8.46
CA GLY A 153 3.17 -22.86 -7.19
C GLY A 153 4.09 -22.59 -5.99
N ASP A 154 4.95 -21.57 -6.06
CA ASP A 154 5.89 -21.23 -4.98
C ASP A 154 5.28 -20.36 -3.87
N GLY A 155 4.01 -19.95 -4.02
CA GLY A 155 3.27 -19.11 -3.08
C GLY A 155 3.50 -17.62 -3.27
N ILE A 156 4.15 -17.21 -4.36
CA ILE A 156 4.30 -15.84 -4.81
C ILE A 156 3.57 -15.73 -6.16
N SER A 157 2.59 -14.84 -6.26
CA SER A 157 1.83 -14.73 -7.51
C SER A 157 2.69 -14.18 -8.65
N ASP A 158 2.39 -14.59 -9.88
CA ASP A 158 3.01 -14.09 -11.12
C ASP A 158 3.05 -12.55 -11.16
N PHE A 159 2.00 -11.92 -10.63
CA PHE A 159 1.91 -10.46 -10.50
C PHE A 159 2.99 -9.89 -9.58
N ASN A 160 3.21 -10.51 -8.43
CA ASN A 160 4.25 -10.09 -7.49
C ASN A 160 5.65 -10.43 -8.00
N GLU A 161 5.82 -11.54 -8.71
CA GLU A 161 7.08 -11.91 -9.32
C GLU A 161 7.52 -10.91 -10.39
N ALA A 162 6.57 -10.40 -11.18
CA ALA A 162 6.85 -9.30 -12.11
C ALA A 162 7.35 -8.04 -11.38
N ILE A 163 6.81 -7.72 -10.20
CA ILE A 163 7.27 -6.62 -9.34
C ILE A 163 8.66 -6.91 -8.74
N LEU A 164 8.90 -8.17 -8.38
CA LEU A 164 10.17 -8.63 -7.80
C LEU A 164 11.28 -8.80 -8.86
N ASN A 165 10.91 -8.80 -10.15
CA ASN A 165 11.77 -9.13 -11.28
C ASN A 165 12.31 -10.56 -11.18
N THR A 166 11.43 -11.50 -10.82
CA THR A 166 11.67 -12.94 -10.78
C THR A 166 10.93 -13.64 -11.91
N ASN A 167 11.12 -14.95 -12.10
CA ASN A 167 10.53 -15.70 -13.20
C ASN A 167 9.30 -16.51 -12.75
N PRO A 168 8.07 -16.15 -13.16
CA PRO A 168 6.84 -16.82 -12.74
C PRO A 168 6.68 -18.28 -13.21
N ALA A 169 7.64 -18.80 -13.94
CA ALA A 169 7.67 -20.22 -14.35
C ALA A 169 8.77 -21.01 -13.62
N SER A 170 9.34 -20.49 -12.54
CA SER A 170 10.46 -21.12 -11.84
C SER A 170 10.46 -20.83 -10.34
N ALA A 171 9.90 -21.72 -9.56
CA ALA A 171 9.80 -21.66 -8.09
C ALA A 171 11.15 -21.43 -7.35
N SER A 172 12.27 -21.53 -8.04
CA SER A 172 13.61 -21.23 -7.51
C SER A 172 14.13 -19.83 -7.84
N SER A 173 13.38 -19.03 -8.57
CA SER A 173 13.82 -17.71 -9.02
C SER A 173 13.46 -16.57 -8.07
N GLY A 174 12.51 -16.79 -7.19
CA GLY A 174 11.98 -15.82 -6.25
C GLY A 174 12.64 -15.83 -4.87
N PRO A 175 12.13 -15.04 -3.92
CA PRO A 175 12.41 -15.24 -2.51
C PRO A 175 12.03 -16.68 -2.12
N ALA A 176 12.76 -17.27 -1.15
CA ALA A 176 12.42 -18.61 -0.68
C ALA A 176 10.96 -18.70 -0.25
N GLU A 177 10.33 -19.88 -0.42
CA GLU A 177 8.98 -20.14 0.07
C GLU A 177 8.82 -19.68 1.52
N GLY A 178 7.78 -18.91 1.80
CA GLY A 178 7.54 -18.33 3.12
C GLY A 178 8.40 -17.11 3.47
N ALA A 179 9.17 -16.56 2.52
CA ALA A 179 9.92 -15.32 2.76
C ALA A 179 8.99 -14.18 3.17
N SER A 180 9.38 -13.46 4.21
CA SER A 180 8.66 -12.29 4.69
C SER A 180 9.07 -11.04 3.90
N ALA A 181 8.10 -10.16 3.65
CA ALA A 181 8.35 -8.81 3.19
C ALA A 181 8.63 -7.89 4.38
N GLU A 182 9.67 -7.07 4.31
CA GLU A 182 9.96 -6.05 5.32
C GLU A 182 9.27 -4.74 4.91
N ILE A 183 8.40 -4.22 5.78
CA ILE A 183 7.70 -2.94 5.60
C ILE A 183 8.30 -1.94 6.59
N ASP A 184 8.84 -0.84 6.08
CA ASP A 184 9.48 0.20 6.88
C ASP A 184 8.46 1.21 7.44
N LEU A 185 8.52 1.45 8.75
CA LEU A 185 7.60 2.33 9.46
C LEU A 185 8.28 3.62 9.91
N LEU A 186 7.66 4.77 9.62
CA LEU A 186 7.87 6.01 10.37
C LEU A 186 6.92 6.00 11.58
N LEU A 187 7.50 5.90 12.77
CA LEU A 187 6.75 5.96 14.02
C LEU A 187 6.75 7.40 14.54
N LEU A 188 5.59 8.05 14.42
CA LEU A 188 5.33 9.35 15.02
C LEU A 188 4.73 9.17 16.41
N TYR A 189 5.15 9.97 17.38
CA TYR A 189 4.57 9.92 18.72
C TYR A 189 4.47 11.32 19.32
N THR A 190 3.47 11.50 20.20
CA THR A 190 3.13 12.80 20.78
C THR A 190 3.71 12.99 22.19
N PRO A 191 3.72 14.21 22.73
CA PRO A 191 4.07 14.44 24.14
C PRO A 191 3.16 13.68 25.11
N ARG A 192 1.88 13.44 24.75
CA ARG A 192 0.97 12.63 25.57
C ARG A 192 1.39 11.16 25.62
N PHE A 193 1.82 10.62 24.49
CA PHE A 193 2.41 9.27 24.45
C PHE A 193 3.66 9.18 25.36
N VAL A 194 4.54 10.19 25.31
CA VAL A 194 5.71 10.28 26.19
C VAL A 194 5.32 10.30 27.66
N SER A 195 4.32 11.12 28.05
CA SER A 195 3.87 11.23 29.43
C SER A 195 3.19 9.96 29.95
N SER A 196 2.65 9.13 29.06
CA SER A 196 2.04 7.84 29.37
C SER A 196 3.01 6.66 29.27
N SER A 197 4.30 6.89 29.00
CA SER A 197 5.30 5.83 28.87
C SER A 197 5.39 4.96 30.12
N THR A 198 5.23 3.64 29.98
CA THR A 198 5.33 2.68 31.10
C THR A 198 6.75 2.33 31.46
N THR A 199 7.66 2.39 30.48
CA THR A 199 9.09 2.11 30.69
C THR A 199 9.90 3.37 31.00
N GLY A 200 9.29 4.56 30.88
CA GLY A 200 9.99 5.84 30.92
C GLY A 200 10.82 6.14 29.67
N ASN A 201 10.76 5.25 28.67
CA ASN A 201 11.42 5.40 27.39
C ASN A 201 10.43 5.14 26.24
N PRO A 202 9.89 6.17 25.60
CA PRO A 202 8.84 6.03 24.57
C PRO A 202 9.33 5.21 23.36
N VAL A 203 10.63 5.23 23.03
CA VAL A 203 11.16 4.43 21.92
C VAL A 203 11.17 2.95 22.28
N LEU A 204 11.43 2.60 23.54
CA LEU A 204 11.35 1.20 24.00
C LEU A 204 9.91 0.70 23.96
N ASP A 205 8.95 1.53 24.41
CA ASP A 205 7.53 1.19 24.33
C ASP A 205 7.06 0.98 22.88
N LEU A 206 7.50 1.82 21.94
CA LEU A 206 7.22 1.69 20.52
C LEU A 206 7.82 0.40 19.92
N ASN A 207 9.06 0.07 20.29
CA ASN A 207 9.70 -1.17 19.85
C ASN A 207 8.94 -2.41 20.32
N GLN A 208 8.51 -2.42 21.59
CA GLN A 208 7.73 -3.51 22.13
C GLN A 208 6.39 -3.65 21.36
N LEU A 209 5.70 -2.56 21.12
CA LEU A 209 4.44 -2.54 20.38
C LEU A 209 4.59 -3.09 18.94
N ILE A 210 5.64 -2.69 18.23
CA ILE A 210 5.91 -3.22 16.88
C ILE A 210 6.33 -4.68 16.92
N GLN A 211 7.05 -5.12 17.96
CA GLN A 211 7.36 -6.55 18.12
C GLN A 211 6.09 -7.38 18.35
N GLU A 212 5.20 -6.94 19.23
CA GLU A 212 3.91 -7.59 19.45
C GLU A 212 3.04 -7.61 18.17
N THR A 213 3.05 -6.53 17.39
CA THR A 213 2.42 -6.47 16.07
C THR A 213 3.01 -7.52 15.13
N ASN A 214 4.33 -7.62 15.04
CA ASN A 214 5.02 -8.63 14.24
C ASN A 214 4.66 -10.06 14.68
N ASP A 215 4.58 -10.31 15.98
CA ASP A 215 4.20 -11.62 16.53
C ASP A 215 2.76 -12.01 16.11
N MET A 216 1.81 -11.05 16.10
CA MET A 216 0.42 -11.28 15.65
C MET A 216 0.36 -11.63 14.16
N TYR A 217 1.10 -10.92 13.31
CA TYR A 217 1.19 -11.21 11.88
C TYR A 217 1.83 -12.59 11.64
N ALA A 218 2.93 -12.89 12.29
CA ALA A 218 3.64 -14.17 12.18
C ALA A 218 2.78 -15.34 12.69
N MET A 219 2.14 -15.20 13.86
CA MET A 219 1.21 -16.21 14.43
C MET A 219 0.03 -16.47 13.50
N SER A 220 -0.43 -15.47 12.76
CA SER A 220 -1.51 -15.62 11.78
C SER A 220 -1.05 -16.34 10.50
N GLY A 221 0.25 -16.34 10.20
CA GLY A 221 0.83 -16.86 8.97
C GLY A 221 0.95 -15.81 7.85
N ALA A 222 0.91 -14.53 8.21
CA ALA A 222 1.23 -13.45 7.29
C ALA A 222 2.74 -13.28 7.18
N GLY A 223 3.28 -13.35 5.95
CA GLY A 223 4.72 -13.20 5.68
C GLY A 223 5.13 -11.72 5.65
N ILE A 224 4.90 -11.00 6.74
CA ILE A 224 5.21 -9.56 6.87
C ILE A 224 6.01 -9.33 8.15
N VAL A 225 7.02 -8.48 8.05
CA VAL A 225 7.77 -7.96 9.20
C VAL A 225 7.80 -6.43 9.11
N PHE A 226 7.25 -5.78 10.12
CA PHE A 226 7.33 -4.33 10.26
C PHE A 226 8.63 -3.96 10.95
N ARG A 227 9.33 -3.01 10.37
CA ARG A 227 10.61 -2.52 10.89
C ARG A 227 10.53 -1.01 11.12
N PRO A 228 10.76 -0.53 12.35
CA PRO A 228 10.92 0.90 12.58
C PRO A 228 12.09 1.46 11.75
N ALA A 229 11.81 2.37 10.84
CA ALA A 229 12.81 3.11 10.09
C ALA A 229 13.20 4.41 10.83
N ALA A 230 12.23 5.02 11.53
CA ALA A 230 12.45 6.24 12.27
C ALA A 230 11.45 6.40 13.43
N TYR A 231 11.87 7.12 14.48
CA TYR A 231 11.05 7.52 15.62
C TYR A 231 11.08 9.03 15.74
N GLN A 232 9.94 9.71 15.56
CA GLN A 232 9.91 11.17 15.61
C GLN A 232 8.84 11.67 16.57
N LEU A 233 9.27 12.44 17.56
CA LEU A 233 8.38 13.20 18.41
C LEU A 233 7.78 14.35 17.59
N ILE A 234 6.45 14.43 17.56
CA ILE A 234 5.73 15.56 16.96
C ILE A 234 5.01 16.32 18.07
N ASN A 235 5.14 17.64 18.04
CA ASN A 235 4.54 18.49 19.06
C ASN A 235 3.06 18.75 18.74
N TYR A 236 2.25 17.69 18.82
CA TYR A 236 0.81 17.75 18.67
C TYR A 236 0.16 17.72 20.05
N SER A 237 -0.58 18.76 20.38
CA SER A 237 -1.18 18.94 21.72
C SER A 237 -2.70 19.10 21.70
N GLU A 238 -3.31 19.08 20.53
CA GLU A 238 -4.75 19.23 20.40
C GLU A 238 -5.48 18.02 21.00
N THR A 239 -6.61 18.29 21.65
CA THR A 239 -7.45 17.27 22.30
C THR A 239 -8.62 16.86 21.40
N THR A 240 -8.41 16.93 20.11
CA THR A 240 -9.35 16.46 19.09
C THR A 240 -9.10 14.98 18.85
N GLY A 241 -10.11 14.16 18.74
CA GLY A 241 -9.97 12.71 18.59
C GLY A 241 -9.11 12.24 17.42
N LEU A 242 -8.84 10.93 17.36
CA LEU A 242 -7.98 10.32 16.35
C LEU A 242 -8.44 10.60 14.91
N GLU A 243 -9.75 10.73 14.67
CA GLU A 243 -10.29 11.09 13.35
C GLU A 243 -9.72 12.45 12.88
N LYS A 244 -9.71 13.46 13.75
CA LYS A 244 -9.15 14.77 13.42
C LYS A 244 -7.64 14.74 13.23
N ILE A 245 -6.95 13.86 13.95
CA ILE A 245 -5.52 13.63 13.73
C ILE A 245 -5.29 13.06 12.34
N LEU A 246 -6.02 12.02 11.96
CA LEU A 246 -5.90 11.40 10.63
C LEU A 246 -6.29 12.37 9.51
N ASP A 247 -7.34 13.17 9.70
CA ASP A 247 -7.74 14.23 8.77
C ASP A 247 -6.59 15.23 8.55
N ALA A 248 -5.94 15.71 9.64
CA ALA A 248 -4.82 16.64 9.55
C ALA A 248 -3.59 16.02 8.89
N MET A 249 -3.32 14.70 9.11
CA MET A 249 -2.27 13.96 8.40
C MET A 249 -2.57 13.90 6.90
N ASN A 250 -3.81 13.61 6.51
CA ASN A 250 -4.24 13.54 5.11
C ASN A 250 -4.21 14.91 4.42
N ALA A 251 -4.68 15.94 5.11
CA ALA A 251 -4.67 17.32 4.63
C ALA A 251 -3.27 17.94 4.64
N LYS A 252 -2.28 17.31 5.32
CA LYS A 252 -0.91 17.83 5.48
C LYS A 252 -0.91 19.21 6.16
N GLU A 253 -1.64 19.32 7.25
CA GLU A 253 -1.84 20.57 7.98
C GLU A 253 -1.03 20.64 9.27
N GLY A 254 -0.73 21.85 9.71
CA GLY A 254 -0.06 22.13 10.98
C GLY A 254 1.26 21.37 11.10
N VAL A 255 1.41 20.58 12.14
CA VAL A 255 2.63 19.78 12.41
C VAL A 255 2.85 18.64 11.40
N PHE A 256 1.85 18.34 10.58
CA PHE A 256 1.90 17.32 9.53
C PHE A 256 2.17 17.88 8.13
N ALA A 257 2.42 19.19 7.99
CA ALA A 257 2.62 19.84 6.68
C ALA A 257 3.76 19.20 5.85
N ASP A 258 4.75 18.60 6.50
CA ASP A 258 5.88 17.93 5.88
C ASP A 258 5.87 16.39 6.02
N ILE A 259 4.71 15.79 6.32
CA ILE A 259 4.61 14.34 6.63
C ILE A 259 5.09 13.45 5.46
N ASP A 260 4.77 13.81 4.23
CA ASP A 260 5.26 13.08 3.04
C ASP A 260 6.79 13.19 2.91
N TYR A 261 7.36 14.36 3.20
CA TYR A 261 8.80 14.55 3.21
C TYR A 261 9.44 13.69 4.31
N ARG A 262 8.87 13.67 5.52
CA ARG A 262 9.35 12.82 6.62
C ARG A 262 9.32 11.35 6.23
N ARG A 263 8.21 10.87 5.67
CA ARG A 263 8.07 9.49 5.19
C ARG A 263 9.16 9.14 4.19
N ARG A 264 9.34 9.97 3.15
CA ARG A 264 10.36 9.72 2.11
C ARG A 264 11.78 9.85 2.65
N SER A 265 12.08 10.87 3.42
CA SER A 265 13.43 11.11 3.94
C SER A 265 13.89 10.04 4.94
N THR A 266 12.96 9.40 5.64
CA THR A 266 13.26 8.27 6.53
C THR A 266 13.25 6.93 5.81
N GLY A 267 12.79 6.87 4.57
CA GLY A 267 12.68 5.65 3.78
C GLY A 267 11.57 4.72 4.25
N SER A 268 10.49 5.30 4.75
CA SER A 268 9.39 4.53 5.34
C SER A 268 8.29 4.30 4.32
N ASP A 269 7.76 3.08 4.28
CA ASP A 269 6.61 2.73 3.46
C ASP A 269 5.31 3.29 4.07
N LEU A 270 5.16 3.15 5.38
CA LEU A 270 3.98 3.57 6.14
C LEU A 270 4.34 4.53 7.27
N VAL A 271 3.34 5.26 7.76
CA VAL A 271 3.45 6.18 8.90
C VAL A 271 2.42 5.78 9.94
N VAL A 272 2.86 5.45 11.13
CA VAL A 272 2.02 5.07 12.26
C VAL A 272 2.20 6.10 13.37
N LEU A 273 1.13 6.80 13.72
CA LEU A 273 1.14 7.76 14.83
C LEU A 273 0.62 7.10 16.10
N LEU A 274 1.32 7.32 17.19
CA LEU A 274 0.91 6.92 18.55
C LEU A 274 0.66 8.16 19.40
N ASP A 275 -0.56 8.26 19.92
CA ASP A 275 -0.93 9.30 20.90
C ASP A 275 -1.18 8.68 22.28
N GLY A 276 -1.05 9.50 23.34
CA GLY A 276 -1.53 9.14 24.66
C GLY A 276 -3.04 9.34 24.71
N PHE A 277 -3.74 8.38 25.33
CA PHE A 277 -5.18 8.49 25.53
C PHE A 277 -5.50 9.78 26.31
N HIS A 278 -6.53 10.47 25.91
CA HIS A 278 -7.11 11.58 26.67
C HIS A 278 -8.58 11.29 26.97
N ASN A 279 -9.08 11.85 28.07
CA ASN A 279 -10.47 11.71 28.48
C ASN A 279 -11.40 12.53 27.56
N GLY A 280 -11.41 12.19 26.28
CA GLY A 280 -12.32 12.74 25.29
C GLY A 280 -13.45 11.76 25.00
N ASN A 281 -14.41 12.18 24.23
CA ASN A 281 -15.52 11.35 23.74
C ASN A 281 -15.07 10.45 22.56
N ASP A 282 -13.81 10.03 22.51
CA ASP A 282 -13.35 9.14 21.47
C ASP A 282 -13.87 7.73 21.70
N GLU A 283 -14.62 7.25 20.75
CA GLU A 283 -15.20 5.92 20.73
C GLU A 283 -14.26 4.88 20.12
N VAL A 284 -13.13 5.32 19.52
CA VAL A 284 -12.20 4.46 18.78
C VAL A 284 -10.79 4.44 19.38
N CYS A 285 -10.14 3.29 19.33
CA CYS A 285 -8.76 3.09 19.77
C CYS A 285 -7.73 3.34 18.67
N GLY A 286 -8.13 3.27 17.42
CA GLY A 286 -7.32 3.52 16.26
C GLY A 286 -8.17 3.94 15.08
N ILE A 287 -7.51 4.50 14.07
CA ILE A 287 -8.11 4.85 12.79
C ILE A 287 -7.03 4.83 11.71
N ALA A 288 -7.35 4.33 10.54
CA ALA A 288 -6.45 4.29 9.41
C ALA A 288 -7.13 4.63 8.08
N ASN A 289 -6.33 5.03 7.12
CA ASN A 289 -6.79 5.06 5.73
C ASN A 289 -7.00 3.62 5.23
N GLY A 290 -8.04 3.40 4.43
CA GLY A 290 -8.24 2.12 3.76
C GLY A 290 -7.34 1.98 2.54
N GLY A 291 -6.40 1.03 2.56
CA GLY A 291 -5.56 0.72 1.41
C GLY A 291 -6.27 -0.21 0.43
N GLY A 292 -6.01 -0.04 -0.87
CA GLY A 292 -6.43 -0.96 -1.92
C GLY A 292 -7.92 -1.23 -1.99
N HIS A 293 -8.76 -0.28 -1.58
CA HIS A 293 -10.20 -0.43 -1.65
C HIS A 293 -10.62 -0.94 -3.04
N GLN A 294 -11.24 -2.12 -3.07
CA GLN A 294 -11.70 -2.80 -4.29
C GLN A 294 -10.63 -2.91 -5.42
N SER A 295 -9.36 -2.93 -5.05
CA SER A 295 -8.25 -3.05 -6.01
C SER A 295 -7.90 -4.50 -6.36
N TYR A 296 -8.57 -5.45 -5.72
CA TYR A 296 -8.30 -6.89 -5.89
C TYR A 296 -6.82 -7.25 -5.72
N GLY A 297 -6.21 -6.70 -4.68
CA GLY A 297 -4.81 -6.95 -4.33
C GLY A 297 -3.77 -6.18 -5.16
N ASP A 298 -4.19 -5.28 -6.04
CA ASP A 298 -3.28 -4.41 -6.79
C ASP A 298 -3.06 -3.08 -6.04
N MET A 299 -1.94 -2.99 -5.31
CA MET A 299 -1.50 -1.79 -4.60
C MET A 299 -0.46 -0.97 -5.38
N THR A 300 -0.28 -1.24 -6.67
CA THR A 300 0.77 -0.57 -7.47
C THR A 300 0.43 0.87 -7.81
N SER A 301 -0.86 1.20 -7.98
CA SER A 301 -1.29 2.58 -8.21
C SER A 301 -1.19 3.42 -6.95
N THR A 302 -0.85 4.71 -7.09
CA THR A 302 -0.80 5.64 -5.94
C THR A 302 -2.15 5.84 -5.28
N SER A 303 -3.25 5.72 -6.02
CA SER A 303 -4.62 5.80 -5.49
C SER A 303 -5.03 4.58 -4.66
N ALA A 304 -4.39 3.42 -4.88
CA ALA A 304 -4.64 2.22 -4.08
C ALA A 304 -3.83 2.19 -2.78
N ARG A 305 -2.82 3.06 -2.63
CA ARG A 305 -1.93 3.07 -1.46
C ARG A 305 -2.50 3.91 -0.33
N ALA A 306 -2.50 3.36 0.85
CA ALA A 306 -2.76 4.09 2.09
C ALA A 306 -1.48 4.14 2.93
N TYR A 307 -1.22 5.29 3.56
CA TYR A 307 0.06 5.52 4.23
C TYR A 307 -0.07 5.78 5.72
N TYR A 308 -1.22 6.27 6.21
CA TYR A 308 -1.32 6.87 7.53
C TYR A 308 -2.32 6.15 8.41
N SER A 309 -1.90 5.85 9.66
CA SER A 309 -2.77 5.48 10.77
C SER A 309 -2.45 6.28 12.02
N ALA A 310 -3.47 6.51 12.85
CA ALA A 310 -3.36 7.15 14.15
C ALA A 310 -3.97 6.23 15.22
N ASN A 311 -3.27 6.04 16.34
CA ASN A 311 -3.59 5.04 17.33
C ASN A 311 -3.40 5.61 18.74
N TYR A 312 -4.24 5.20 19.68
CA TYR A 312 -3.97 5.41 21.09
C TYR A 312 -3.07 4.30 21.64
N ARG A 313 -2.32 4.67 22.66
CA ARG A 313 -1.51 3.73 23.41
C ARG A 313 -2.40 2.72 24.13
N ALA A 314 -2.05 1.44 24.08
CA ALA A 314 -2.66 0.38 24.85
C ALA A 314 -2.44 0.56 26.38
N GLY A 315 -3.39 0.05 27.16
CA GLY A 315 -3.25 -0.09 28.62
C GLY A 315 -3.61 1.14 29.44
N VAL A 316 -4.14 2.20 28.85
CA VAL A 316 -4.69 3.31 29.64
C VAL A 316 -6.10 2.96 30.09
N ALA A 317 -6.21 2.38 31.28
CA ALA A 317 -7.48 2.21 31.96
C ALA A 317 -7.98 3.59 32.41
N GLY A 318 -8.98 4.11 31.79
CA GLY A 318 -9.54 5.40 32.17
C GLY A 318 -10.92 5.61 31.62
N GLY A 319 -11.93 5.03 32.23
CA GLY A 319 -13.33 5.43 32.21
C GLY A 319 -14.06 5.21 30.87
N GLN A 320 -15.14 4.46 30.93
CA GLN A 320 -16.26 4.37 29.96
C GLN A 320 -15.95 3.88 28.51
N GLY A 321 -14.75 3.43 28.21
CA GLY A 321 -14.46 2.79 26.95
C GLY A 321 -13.70 1.49 27.19
N ALA A 322 -13.94 0.45 26.40
CA ALA A 322 -13.10 -0.72 26.37
C ALA A 322 -11.64 -0.25 26.21
N GLY A 323 -10.76 -0.67 27.12
CA GLY A 323 -9.37 -0.21 27.10
C GLY A 323 -8.72 -0.56 25.77
N CYS A 324 -8.10 0.43 25.12
CA CYS A 324 -7.31 0.19 23.93
C CYS A 324 -6.21 -0.83 24.23
N ASP A 325 -5.99 -1.77 23.34
CA ASP A 325 -5.00 -2.81 23.49
C ASP A 325 -3.96 -2.80 22.34
N ASN A 326 -2.94 -3.62 22.46
CA ASN A 326 -1.85 -3.68 21.48
C ASN A 326 -2.29 -4.24 20.11
N LYS A 327 -3.46 -4.91 20.04
CA LYS A 327 -4.04 -5.38 18.77
C LYS A 327 -4.52 -4.24 17.88
N THR A 328 -4.77 -3.06 18.45
CA THR A 328 -5.21 -1.89 17.70
C THR A 328 -4.23 -1.51 16.59
N VAL A 329 -2.93 -1.46 16.88
CA VAL A 329 -1.92 -1.10 15.85
C VAL A 329 -1.87 -2.15 14.73
N ALA A 330 -1.98 -3.43 15.08
CA ALA A 330 -2.06 -4.51 14.09
C ALA A 330 -3.32 -4.38 13.21
N HIS A 331 -4.45 -4.00 13.80
CA HIS A 331 -5.73 -3.75 13.13
C HIS A 331 -5.60 -2.59 12.13
N GLU A 332 -5.10 -1.42 12.58
CA GLU A 332 -5.00 -0.23 11.74
C GLU A 332 -4.01 -0.42 10.59
N ILE A 333 -2.89 -1.09 10.83
CA ILE A 333 -1.98 -1.46 9.73
C ILE A 333 -2.67 -2.45 8.77
N GLY A 334 -3.53 -3.32 9.28
CA GLY A 334 -4.37 -4.20 8.45
C GLY A 334 -5.20 -3.41 7.44
N HIS A 335 -5.83 -2.30 7.86
CA HIS A 335 -6.55 -1.40 6.94
C HIS A 335 -5.64 -0.78 5.88
N LEU A 336 -4.43 -0.33 6.28
CA LEU A 336 -3.45 0.21 5.31
C LEU A 336 -3.07 -0.83 4.25
N LEU A 337 -3.14 -2.12 4.61
CA LEU A 337 -2.83 -3.26 3.73
C LEU A 337 -4.07 -3.89 3.07
N GLY A 338 -5.20 -3.21 3.08
CA GLY A 338 -6.38 -3.60 2.33
C GLY A 338 -7.33 -4.56 3.05
N LEU A 339 -7.23 -4.67 4.36
CA LEU A 339 -8.21 -5.44 5.14
C LEU A 339 -9.42 -4.59 5.51
N GLY A 340 -10.58 -5.21 5.52
CA GLY A 340 -11.83 -4.66 6.05
C GLY A 340 -12.25 -5.36 7.33
N HIS A 341 -13.23 -4.79 8.01
CA HIS A 341 -13.88 -5.40 9.17
C HIS A 341 -14.60 -6.70 8.81
N SER A 342 -15.35 -7.26 9.75
CA SER A 342 -16.12 -8.47 9.47
C SER A 342 -17.21 -8.24 8.42
N ARG A 343 -17.59 -9.28 7.70
CA ARG A 343 -18.68 -9.23 6.71
C ARG A 343 -20.01 -8.76 7.33
N VAL A 344 -20.27 -9.13 8.58
CA VAL A 344 -21.47 -8.73 9.29
C VAL A 344 -21.51 -7.23 9.47
N GLU A 345 -20.40 -6.64 9.86
CA GLU A 345 -20.28 -5.20 10.04
C GLU A 345 -20.37 -4.44 8.72
N GLN A 346 -19.63 -4.89 7.69
CA GLN A 346 -19.69 -4.25 6.37
C GLN A 346 -21.12 -4.24 5.80
N LYS A 347 -21.86 -5.36 5.96
CA LYS A 347 -23.28 -5.39 5.56
C LYS A 347 -24.15 -4.44 6.38
N ALA A 348 -23.89 -4.31 7.67
CA ALA A 348 -24.65 -3.41 8.54
C ALA A 348 -24.42 -1.94 8.19
N LYS A 349 -23.20 -1.57 7.80
CA LYS A 349 -22.82 -0.21 7.41
C LYS A 349 -23.05 0.09 5.92
N GLY A 350 -23.30 -0.93 5.09
CA GLY A 350 -23.40 -0.77 3.64
C GLY A 350 -22.06 -0.46 2.98
N GLU A 351 -20.95 -0.83 3.63
CA GLU A 351 -19.58 -0.52 3.21
C GLU A 351 -18.89 -1.75 2.60
N GLN A 352 -17.94 -1.50 1.71
CA GLN A 352 -17.02 -2.52 1.16
C GLN A 352 -15.62 -1.92 1.05
N ILE A 353 -14.93 -1.82 2.18
CA ILE A 353 -13.64 -1.11 2.31
C ILE A 353 -12.40 -2.00 2.14
N ALA A 354 -12.58 -3.28 1.81
CA ALA A 354 -11.48 -4.25 1.68
C ALA A 354 -10.94 -4.34 0.24
N THR A 355 -9.70 -4.79 0.09
CA THR A 355 -9.08 -4.98 -1.24
C THR A 355 -9.74 -6.11 -2.03
N PHE A 356 -10.07 -7.22 -1.35
CA PHE A 356 -10.89 -8.31 -1.90
C PHE A 356 -12.19 -8.43 -1.09
N PRO A 357 -13.27 -8.99 -1.68
CA PRO A 357 -14.54 -9.21 -0.96
C PRO A 357 -14.41 -10.10 0.29
N TRP A 358 -13.33 -10.85 0.41
CA TRP A 358 -13.03 -11.80 1.50
C TRP A 358 -11.82 -11.39 2.36
N SER A 359 -11.20 -10.23 2.15
CA SER A 359 -10.11 -9.69 2.99
C SER A 359 -10.63 -9.15 4.32
N LEU A 360 -11.35 -9.97 5.07
CA LEU A 360 -12.20 -9.57 6.17
C LEU A 360 -11.84 -10.26 7.48
N GLY A 361 -12.21 -9.63 8.60
CA GLY A 361 -12.25 -10.28 9.89
C GLY A 361 -13.31 -11.39 9.96
N HIS A 362 -13.10 -12.34 10.88
CA HIS A 362 -13.96 -13.48 11.13
C HIS A 362 -14.25 -13.64 12.61
N GLY A 363 -15.39 -14.21 12.96
CA GLY A 363 -15.72 -14.56 14.34
C GLY A 363 -16.84 -15.59 14.42
N VAL A 364 -16.95 -16.18 15.60
CA VAL A 364 -17.97 -17.16 15.97
C VAL A 364 -18.56 -16.77 17.32
N ASN A 365 -19.86 -16.53 17.34
CA ASN A 365 -20.60 -16.13 18.56
C ASN A 365 -20.32 -17.11 19.71
N GLY A 366 -20.07 -16.57 20.89
CA GLY A 366 -19.79 -17.36 22.08
C GLY A 366 -18.43 -18.06 22.09
N SER A 367 -17.58 -17.81 21.10
CA SER A 367 -16.27 -18.44 20.97
C SER A 367 -15.15 -17.43 20.78
N PHE A 368 -14.94 -16.95 19.59
CA PHE A 368 -13.84 -16.04 19.29
C PHE A 368 -14.19 -15.04 18.18
N HIS A 369 -13.39 -13.98 18.08
CA HIS A 369 -13.27 -13.16 16.89
C HIS A 369 -11.80 -12.78 16.63
N THR A 370 -11.47 -12.48 15.37
CA THR A 370 -10.12 -12.15 14.91
C THR A 370 -9.88 -10.63 14.98
N ILE A 371 -8.63 -10.18 14.79
CA ILE A 371 -8.20 -8.78 14.94
C ILE A 371 -9.10 -7.79 14.20
N MET A 372 -9.51 -8.10 12.95
CA MET A 372 -10.35 -7.21 12.14
C MET A 372 -11.86 -7.34 12.41
N ALA A 373 -12.27 -8.00 13.48
CA ALA A 373 -13.67 -8.18 13.84
C ALA A 373 -13.93 -7.62 15.24
N TYR A 374 -15.17 -7.19 15.52
CA TYR A 374 -15.57 -6.59 16.78
C TYR A 374 -16.55 -7.49 17.56
N ASP A 375 -16.47 -7.44 18.88
CA ASP A 375 -17.28 -8.20 19.80
C ASP A 375 -18.79 -7.86 19.73
N GLU A 376 -19.15 -6.63 19.35
CA GLU A 376 -20.54 -6.22 19.14
C GLU A 376 -21.25 -7.06 18.07
N HIS A 377 -20.49 -7.57 17.08
CA HIS A 377 -21.00 -8.44 16.02
C HIS A 377 -20.84 -9.93 16.33
N PHE A 378 -20.04 -10.28 17.34
CA PHE A 378 -19.79 -11.65 17.80
C PHE A 378 -19.94 -11.72 19.33
N PRO A 379 -21.16 -11.61 19.85
CA PRO A 379 -21.39 -11.51 21.31
C PRO A 379 -20.81 -12.70 22.05
N ASN A 380 -20.26 -12.43 23.25
CA ASN A 380 -19.62 -13.39 24.14
C ASN A 380 -18.42 -14.13 23.51
N SER A 381 -17.76 -13.53 22.54
CA SER A 381 -16.52 -14.04 21.94
C SER A 381 -15.30 -13.35 22.56
N GLU A 382 -14.15 -14.02 22.47
CA GLU A 382 -12.84 -13.50 22.86
C GLU A 382 -12.08 -13.02 21.61
N GLN A 383 -11.50 -11.83 21.66
CA GLN A 383 -10.65 -11.38 20.58
C GLN A 383 -9.29 -12.09 20.61
N LEU A 384 -9.04 -12.93 19.61
CA LEU A 384 -7.76 -13.59 19.44
C LEU A 384 -6.75 -12.66 18.74
N PRO A 385 -5.44 -12.74 19.08
CA PRO A 385 -4.40 -11.96 18.43
C PRO A 385 -4.02 -12.57 17.06
N LEU A 386 -5.02 -12.85 16.23
CA LEU A 386 -4.89 -13.53 14.94
C LEU A 386 -5.75 -12.84 13.88
N PHE A 387 -5.24 -12.79 12.67
CA PHE A 387 -6.05 -12.46 11.48
C PHE A 387 -6.80 -13.70 10.97
N SER A 388 -7.89 -13.49 10.25
CA SER A 388 -8.65 -14.58 9.65
C SER A 388 -7.81 -15.38 8.66
N ASN A 389 -7.82 -16.72 8.83
CA ASN A 389 -7.07 -17.67 8.01
C ASN A 389 -7.77 -19.02 8.00
N PRO A 390 -8.48 -19.41 6.91
CA PRO A 390 -9.20 -20.68 6.85
C PRO A 390 -8.29 -21.91 6.85
N ARG A 391 -6.99 -21.77 6.59
CA ARG A 391 -6.00 -22.86 6.61
C ARG A 391 -5.53 -23.20 8.03
N ARG A 392 -5.93 -22.41 9.04
CA ARG A 392 -5.65 -22.64 10.47
C ARG A 392 -6.91 -23.01 11.23
N ASN A 393 -6.79 -23.96 12.15
CA ASN A 393 -7.89 -24.46 12.99
C ASN A 393 -7.64 -24.30 14.49
N ASN A 394 -6.74 -23.38 14.86
CA ASN A 394 -6.34 -23.15 16.25
C ASN A 394 -7.15 -22.02 16.94
N CYS A 395 -8.22 -21.54 16.32
CA CYS A 395 -9.13 -20.57 16.92
C CYS A 395 -10.16 -21.30 17.80
N LYS A 396 -9.75 -21.59 19.04
CA LYS A 396 -10.53 -22.42 20.00
C LYS A 396 -11.01 -23.75 19.40
N GLY A 397 -10.16 -24.40 18.61
CA GLY A 397 -10.44 -25.68 17.96
C GLY A 397 -11.30 -25.57 16.70
N GLN A 398 -11.52 -24.37 16.19
CA GLN A 398 -12.27 -24.10 14.96
C GLN A 398 -11.37 -23.45 13.92
N ALA A 399 -11.82 -23.39 12.67
CA ALA A 399 -11.14 -22.64 11.61
C ALA A 399 -11.10 -21.16 11.96
N CYS A 400 -9.96 -20.52 11.71
CA CYS A 400 -9.77 -19.09 12.01
C CYS A 400 -10.36 -18.18 10.94
N GLY A 401 -10.98 -18.72 9.91
CA GLY A 401 -11.56 -17.97 8.79
C GLY A 401 -12.44 -18.86 7.93
N VAL A 402 -12.93 -18.31 6.84
CA VAL A 402 -13.76 -19.01 5.84
C VAL A 402 -13.11 -18.90 4.48
N ALA A 403 -13.12 -19.99 3.70
CA ALA A 403 -12.51 -20.02 2.37
C ALA A 403 -13.03 -18.89 1.46
N ARG A 404 -12.15 -18.34 0.65
CA ARG A 404 -12.43 -17.18 -0.22
C ARG A 404 -13.49 -17.41 -1.28
N ASP A 405 -13.67 -18.66 -1.69
CA ASP A 405 -14.67 -19.12 -2.67
C ASP A 405 -16.08 -19.24 -2.09
N ASP A 406 -16.25 -19.09 -0.78
CA ASP A 406 -17.57 -18.88 -0.18
C ASP A 406 -17.96 -17.40 -0.35
N GLU A 407 -18.75 -17.13 -1.37
CA GLU A 407 -19.20 -15.76 -1.72
C GLU A 407 -19.98 -15.07 -0.60
N THR A 408 -20.63 -15.86 0.28
CA THR A 408 -21.51 -15.33 1.32
C THR A 408 -20.81 -15.06 2.63
N SER A 409 -19.77 -15.80 2.95
CA SER A 409 -19.10 -15.76 4.26
C SER A 409 -17.56 -15.74 4.21
N GLY A 410 -16.95 -15.79 3.03
CA GLY A 410 -15.50 -15.79 2.84
C GLY A 410 -14.78 -14.74 3.70
N ALA A 411 -13.74 -15.18 4.44
CA ALA A 411 -12.93 -14.37 5.32
C ALA A 411 -11.52 -14.97 5.42
N ASP A 412 -10.57 -14.41 4.65
CA ASP A 412 -9.18 -14.85 4.54
C ASP A 412 -8.22 -13.65 4.46
N ALA A 413 -8.12 -12.90 5.56
CA ALA A 413 -7.25 -11.73 5.66
C ALA A 413 -5.78 -12.09 5.42
N VAL A 414 -5.33 -13.26 5.84
CA VAL A 414 -3.92 -13.68 5.67
C VAL A 414 -3.55 -13.87 4.21
N LEU A 415 -4.44 -14.40 3.38
CA LEU A 415 -4.17 -14.51 1.94
C LEU A 415 -4.05 -13.12 1.31
N ALA A 416 -4.93 -12.17 1.68
CA ALA A 416 -4.85 -10.80 1.20
C ALA A 416 -3.53 -10.13 1.62
N LEU A 417 -3.14 -10.23 2.88
CA LEU A 417 -1.87 -9.71 3.38
C LEU A 417 -0.69 -10.29 2.61
N ASN A 418 -0.68 -11.60 2.38
CA ASN A 418 0.37 -12.27 1.63
C ASN A 418 0.40 -11.85 0.15
N THR A 419 -0.74 -11.50 -0.43
CA THR A 419 -0.83 -10.99 -1.79
C THR A 419 -0.22 -9.59 -1.91
N VAL A 420 -0.47 -8.71 -0.94
CA VAL A 420 -0.03 -7.31 -1.06
C VAL A 420 1.34 -7.03 -0.42
N ARG A 421 1.90 -7.96 0.35
CA ARG A 421 3.10 -7.72 1.18
C ARG A 421 4.31 -7.15 0.44
N PHE A 422 4.63 -7.70 -0.72
CA PHE A 422 5.79 -7.25 -1.50
C PHE A 422 5.54 -5.92 -2.21
N GLN A 423 4.29 -5.59 -2.49
CA GLN A 423 3.90 -4.30 -3.04
C GLN A 423 4.01 -3.21 -1.97
N ALA A 424 3.49 -3.48 -0.77
CA ALA A 424 3.54 -2.55 0.36
C ALA A 424 4.99 -2.26 0.80
N ALA A 425 5.84 -3.28 0.85
CA ALA A 425 7.27 -3.15 1.14
C ALA A 425 8.06 -2.35 0.08
N ARG A 426 7.38 -1.85 -0.95
CA ARG A 426 7.94 -1.06 -2.05
C ARG A 426 7.14 0.21 -2.33
N TYR A 427 6.31 0.65 -1.39
CA TYR A 427 5.66 1.97 -1.50
C TYR A 427 6.69 3.09 -1.58
N LEU A 428 7.82 2.88 -0.89
CA LEU A 428 9.05 3.60 -1.15
C LEU A 428 10.08 2.56 -1.64
N GLY A 429 10.81 2.86 -2.73
CA GLY A 429 11.81 1.95 -3.29
C GLY A 429 12.80 1.45 -2.23
N THR A 430 13.20 0.20 -2.33
CA THR A 430 14.09 -0.43 -1.34
C THR A 430 15.40 0.35 -1.19
N ARG A 431 15.71 0.77 0.04
CA ARG A 431 16.97 1.43 0.35
C ARG A 431 18.10 0.40 0.34
N PRO A 432 19.20 0.66 -0.39
CA PRO A 432 20.32 -0.26 -0.45
C PRO A 432 20.89 -0.62 0.92
N LEU A 433 21.14 -1.91 1.13
CA LEU A 433 21.84 -2.42 2.32
C LEU A 433 23.34 -2.33 2.08
N HIS A 434 24.06 -1.77 3.04
CA HIS A 434 25.50 -1.65 3.04
C HIS A 434 26.08 -2.46 4.19
N SER A 435 27.16 -3.21 3.92
CA SER A 435 27.89 -3.93 4.95
C SER A 435 28.64 -2.96 5.87
N MET A 436 28.74 -3.33 7.15
CA MET A 436 29.52 -2.60 8.15
C MET A 436 30.79 -3.36 8.50
N ALA A 437 31.82 -2.62 8.87
CA ALA A 437 33.10 -3.14 9.31
C ALA A 437 33.54 -2.43 10.60
N THR A 438 34.43 -3.06 11.37
CA THR A 438 35.06 -2.43 12.53
C THR A 438 36.51 -2.06 12.21
N ALA A 439 37.01 -1.00 12.81
CA ALA A 439 38.40 -0.58 12.64
C ALA A 439 39.42 -1.64 13.17
N SER A 440 38.97 -2.51 14.08
CA SER A 440 39.79 -3.63 14.60
C SER A 440 39.77 -4.88 13.73
N GLY A 441 38.90 -4.93 12.69
CA GLY A 441 38.65 -6.13 11.87
C GLY A 441 37.76 -7.18 12.55
N ALA A 442 37.24 -6.92 13.75
CA ALA A 442 36.29 -7.81 14.42
C ALA A 442 34.92 -7.81 13.67
N SER A 443 34.18 -8.90 13.75
CA SER A 443 32.83 -8.96 13.23
C SER A 443 31.89 -8.03 14.00
N THR A 444 30.86 -7.54 13.34
CA THR A 444 29.80 -6.72 13.93
C THR A 444 28.43 -7.14 13.37
N ALA A 445 27.40 -7.06 14.22
CA ALA A 445 26.01 -7.22 13.82
C ALA A 445 25.38 -5.89 13.36
N ALA A 446 26.13 -4.78 13.35
CA ALA A 446 25.65 -3.52 12.82
C ALA A 446 25.35 -3.62 11.31
N SER A 447 24.34 -2.90 10.87
CA SER A 447 23.98 -2.79 9.45
C SER A 447 23.60 -1.36 9.09
N LEU A 448 23.69 -1.02 7.81
CA LEU A 448 23.32 0.29 7.30
C LEU A 448 22.41 0.13 6.09
N ARG A 449 21.22 0.76 6.12
CA ARG A 449 20.43 0.99 4.92
C ARG A 449 20.52 2.47 4.57
N ALA A 450 21.06 2.79 3.41
CA ALA A 450 21.30 4.18 3.01
C ALA A 450 21.09 4.38 1.52
N GLY A 451 20.73 5.60 1.15
CA GLY A 451 20.50 5.95 -0.25
C GLY A 451 20.23 7.43 -0.44
N VAL A 452 20.13 7.83 -1.70
CA VAL A 452 19.78 9.20 -2.10
C VAL A 452 18.40 9.18 -2.74
N ILE A 453 17.55 10.10 -2.29
CA ILE A 453 16.20 10.26 -2.81
C ILE A 453 16.01 11.71 -3.29
N ARG A 454 15.26 11.88 -4.40
CA ARG A 454 14.85 13.21 -4.85
C ARG A 454 13.67 13.69 -4.02
N THR A 455 13.85 14.83 -3.36
CA THR A 455 12.83 15.45 -2.50
C THR A 455 12.14 16.64 -3.14
N GLY A 456 12.64 17.13 -4.30
CA GLY A 456 12.07 18.25 -5.04
C GLY A 456 12.79 18.52 -6.36
N GLY A 457 12.50 19.64 -6.96
CA GLY A 457 13.04 20.05 -8.26
C GLY A 457 11.99 20.00 -9.37
N PRO A 458 12.39 20.20 -10.66
CA PRO A 458 11.45 20.28 -11.78
C PRO A 458 10.59 19.02 -11.98
N ASN A 459 11.10 17.86 -11.58
CA ASN A 459 10.43 16.57 -11.71
C ASN A 459 9.67 16.15 -10.43
N GLY A 460 9.57 17.04 -9.45
CA GLY A 460 8.95 16.75 -8.15
C GLY A 460 9.70 15.71 -7.32
N PRO A 461 9.17 15.34 -6.15
CA PRO A 461 9.74 14.30 -5.31
C PRO A 461 9.59 12.91 -5.95
N SER A 462 10.46 11.96 -5.55
CA SER A 462 10.44 10.55 -5.99
C SER A 462 10.17 9.63 -4.81
N ASP A 463 9.52 8.50 -5.06
CA ASP A 463 9.38 7.40 -4.11
C ASP A 463 10.45 6.30 -4.34
N SER A 464 11.50 6.56 -5.10
CA SER A 464 12.59 5.62 -5.36
C SER A 464 13.96 6.23 -5.11
N PHE A 465 14.86 5.41 -4.54
CA PHE A 465 16.26 5.76 -4.37
C PHE A 465 17.03 5.61 -5.68
N ALA A 466 17.96 6.51 -5.93
CA ALA A 466 18.81 6.51 -7.11
C ALA A 466 20.22 7.00 -6.75
N THR A 467 21.15 6.88 -7.71
CA THR A 467 22.52 7.35 -7.55
C THR A 467 22.86 8.53 -8.46
N GLN A 468 22.00 8.82 -9.46
CA GLN A 468 22.22 9.86 -10.44
C GLN A 468 21.05 10.83 -10.47
N PHE A 469 21.35 12.14 -10.45
CA PHE A 469 20.36 13.21 -10.42
C PHE A 469 20.82 14.39 -11.28
N SER A 470 19.85 15.20 -11.69
CA SER A 470 20.11 16.50 -12.30
C SER A 470 20.57 17.52 -11.25
N ALA A 471 21.36 18.50 -11.66
CA ALA A 471 21.78 19.58 -10.75
C ALA A 471 20.60 20.42 -10.20
N GLN A 472 19.44 20.43 -10.89
CA GLN A 472 18.21 21.10 -10.47
C GLN A 472 17.37 20.27 -9.50
N ASP A 473 17.63 18.98 -9.38
CA ASP A 473 16.93 18.12 -8.42
C ASP A 473 17.37 18.47 -7.00
N ALA A 474 16.42 18.66 -6.10
CA ALA A 474 16.70 18.70 -4.67
C ALA A 474 16.81 17.25 -4.16
N VAL A 475 17.94 16.92 -3.55
CA VAL A 475 18.23 15.55 -3.09
C VAL A 475 18.50 15.51 -1.60
N THR A 476 18.07 14.43 -0.99
CA THR A 476 18.35 14.10 0.41
C THR A 476 19.07 12.74 0.46
N LEU A 477 20.20 12.69 1.16
CA LEU A 477 20.97 11.47 1.38
C LEU A 477 20.84 11.05 2.85
N VAL A 478 20.23 9.90 3.05
CA VAL A 478 19.87 9.39 4.37
C VAL A 478 20.43 7.99 4.61
N GLY A 479 20.72 7.71 5.86
CA GLY A 479 21.11 6.38 6.34
C GLY A 479 20.40 6.03 7.64
N ASN A 480 19.90 4.80 7.73
CA ASN A 480 19.47 4.18 8.98
C ASN A 480 20.54 3.18 9.38
N LEU A 481 21.26 3.52 10.42
CA LEU A 481 22.35 2.71 10.96
C LEU A 481 21.81 1.93 12.15
N SER A 482 21.63 0.63 11.97
CA SER A 482 21.34 -0.31 13.06
C SER A 482 22.63 -0.55 13.84
N VAL A 483 22.64 -0.10 15.09
CA VAL A 483 23.77 -0.22 15.99
C VAL A 483 23.86 -1.66 16.49
N ASP A 484 25.07 -2.20 16.59
CA ASP A 484 25.29 -3.51 17.20
C ASP A 484 24.63 -3.58 18.59
N ALA A 485 23.87 -4.63 18.86
CA ALA A 485 23.11 -4.78 20.10
C ALA A 485 23.95 -4.63 21.36
N ALA A 486 25.24 -5.06 21.32
CA ALA A 486 26.19 -4.89 22.42
C ALA A 486 26.60 -3.43 22.67
N HIS A 487 26.31 -2.53 21.75
CA HIS A 487 26.67 -1.12 21.80
C HIS A 487 25.46 -0.20 22.07
N VAL A 488 24.24 -0.70 21.94
CA VAL A 488 23.00 0.07 22.22
C VAL A 488 22.99 0.53 23.68
N GLY A 489 22.66 1.80 23.91
CA GLY A 489 22.64 2.43 25.24
C GLY A 489 24.02 2.86 25.77
N ARG A 490 25.10 2.49 25.11
CA ARG A 490 26.46 2.96 25.48
C ARG A 490 26.69 4.38 24.94
N GLN A 491 27.48 5.17 25.67
CA GLN A 491 27.90 6.50 25.24
C GLN A 491 28.70 6.40 23.93
N GLY A 492 28.27 7.13 22.92
CA GLY A 492 28.89 7.10 21.60
C GLY A 492 28.53 8.31 20.75
N ARG A 493 29.08 8.37 19.55
CA ARG A 493 28.85 9.39 18.54
C ARG A 493 28.58 8.73 17.20
N THR A 494 27.79 9.36 16.36
CA THR A 494 27.69 9.01 14.95
C THR A 494 28.60 9.89 14.10
N HIS A 495 29.00 9.40 12.95
CA HIS A 495 29.88 10.10 12.02
C HIS A 495 29.34 9.98 10.60
N MET A 496 29.49 11.04 9.83
CA MET A 496 29.23 11.06 8.39
C MET A 496 30.43 11.69 7.69
N VAL A 497 30.99 10.97 6.72
CA VAL A 497 32.15 11.43 5.94
C VAL A 497 31.78 11.44 4.47
N ILE A 498 32.07 12.55 3.80
CA ILE A 498 31.85 12.77 2.38
C ILE A 498 33.19 12.76 1.67
N SER A 499 33.36 11.85 0.73
CA SER A 499 34.48 11.85 -0.22
C SER A 499 34.05 12.60 -1.48
N ALA A 500 34.77 13.65 -1.84
CA ALA A 500 34.56 14.42 -3.05
C ALA A 500 35.85 14.38 -3.87
N PRO A 501 35.91 13.60 -4.97
CA PRO A 501 37.09 13.47 -5.81
C PRO A 501 37.60 14.83 -6.29
N GLY A 502 38.90 15.09 -6.08
CA GLY A 502 39.54 16.35 -6.38
C GLY A 502 39.40 17.46 -5.33
N LEU A 503 38.49 17.30 -4.33
CA LEU A 503 38.31 18.24 -3.22
C LEU A 503 38.75 17.65 -1.86
N GLY A 504 38.84 16.30 -1.75
CA GLY A 504 39.24 15.62 -0.53
C GLY A 504 38.06 15.03 0.26
N PHE A 505 38.29 14.90 1.58
CA PHE A 505 37.28 14.37 2.49
C PHE A 505 36.73 15.48 3.39
N PHE A 506 35.46 15.37 3.70
CA PHE A 506 34.75 16.25 4.62
C PHE A 506 33.99 15.43 5.64
N GLN A 507 33.98 15.85 6.89
CA GLN A 507 33.14 15.28 7.92
C GLN A 507 32.01 16.25 8.28
N VAL A 508 30.87 15.70 8.69
CA VAL A 508 29.75 16.47 9.24
C VAL A 508 29.98 16.64 10.73
N ASN A 509 30.04 17.85 11.23
CA ASN A 509 30.19 18.14 12.65
C ASN A 509 28.84 18.20 13.37
N ALA A 510 28.85 18.30 14.71
CA ALA A 510 27.65 18.30 15.54
C ALA A 510 26.71 19.52 15.32
N SER A 511 27.17 20.58 14.65
CA SER A 511 26.32 21.69 14.23
C SER A 511 25.74 21.51 12.80
N GLY A 512 25.99 20.36 12.15
CA GLY A 512 25.55 20.08 10.79
C GLY A 512 26.43 20.69 9.69
N GLY A 513 27.56 21.30 10.05
CA GLY A 513 28.50 21.90 9.10
C GLY A 513 29.45 20.85 8.51
N TYR A 514 29.88 21.10 7.26
CA TYR A 514 30.87 20.28 6.58
C TYR A 514 32.27 20.86 6.80
N VAL A 515 33.16 20.09 7.43
CA VAL A 515 34.54 20.53 7.69
C VAL A 515 35.54 19.57 7.02
N PRO A 516 36.66 20.08 6.48
CA PRO A 516 37.69 19.21 5.91
C PRO A 516 38.17 18.16 6.93
N TRP A 517 38.43 16.94 6.41
CA TRP A 517 38.95 15.84 7.21
C TRP A 517 40.20 15.26 6.54
N ASP A 518 41.22 14.98 7.33
CA ASP A 518 42.52 14.51 6.87
C ASP A 518 42.61 12.98 6.62
N GLY A 519 41.49 12.27 6.83
CA GLY A 519 41.41 10.81 6.73
C GLY A 519 41.85 10.06 8.02
N ASN A 520 42.24 10.78 9.05
CA ASN A 520 42.64 10.16 10.32
C ASN A 520 41.39 9.88 11.20
N PRO A 521 41.07 8.62 11.51
CA PRO A 521 39.94 8.30 12.38
C PRO A 521 39.96 8.98 13.76
N ALA A 522 41.13 9.26 14.31
CA ALA A 522 41.28 9.97 15.58
C ALA A 522 40.83 11.46 15.51
N ALA A 523 40.76 12.02 14.30
CA ALA A 523 40.30 13.39 14.06
C ALA A 523 38.78 13.49 13.75
N LEU A 524 38.02 12.40 13.86
CA LEU A 524 36.57 12.41 13.70
C LEU A 524 35.89 13.09 14.89
N THR A 525 35.20 14.17 14.63
CA THR A 525 34.54 14.98 15.69
C THR A 525 33.12 14.50 16.03
N GLY A 526 32.53 13.66 15.18
CA GLY A 526 31.15 13.21 15.31
C GLY A 526 30.11 14.21 14.80
N SER A 527 29.05 13.68 14.20
CA SER A 527 27.90 14.45 13.71
C SER A 527 26.85 14.76 14.80
N ILE A 528 27.05 14.18 15.98
CA ILE A 528 26.27 14.46 17.20
C ILE A 528 27.21 14.56 18.42
N ALA A 529 26.76 15.28 19.44
CA ALA A 529 27.42 15.24 20.75
C ALA A 529 27.32 13.80 21.37
N PRO A 530 28.26 13.42 22.23
CA PRO A 530 28.20 12.11 22.88
C PRO A 530 26.90 11.91 23.64
N ARG A 531 26.23 10.78 23.35
CA ARG A 531 25.01 10.35 24.03
C ARG A 531 24.87 8.83 23.99
N PRO A 532 23.92 8.24 24.75
CA PRO A 532 23.58 6.84 24.56
C PRO A 532 23.14 6.57 23.10
N LEU A 533 23.77 5.59 22.46
CA LEU A 533 23.41 5.20 21.11
C LEU A 533 22.04 4.50 21.11
N LYS A 534 21.21 4.86 20.15
CA LYS A 534 19.93 4.19 19.89
C LYS A 534 20.15 2.87 19.14
N ALA A 535 19.17 1.99 19.15
CA ALA A 535 19.19 0.78 18.33
C ALA A 535 19.26 1.10 16.84
N ILE A 536 18.57 2.19 16.42
CA ILE A 536 18.63 2.73 15.06
C ILE A 536 18.99 4.21 15.15
N GLU A 537 20.06 4.60 14.47
CA GLU A 537 20.50 5.99 14.31
C GLU A 537 20.09 6.49 12.92
N GLU A 538 19.23 7.51 12.89
CA GLU A 538 18.85 8.21 11.67
C GLU A 538 19.89 9.27 11.33
N LEU A 539 20.50 9.18 10.17
CA LEU A 539 21.58 10.06 9.74
C LEU A 539 21.21 10.71 8.40
N THR A 540 21.29 12.02 8.34
CA THR A 540 21.06 12.79 7.12
C THR A 540 22.34 13.55 6.76
N ALA A 541 23.04 13.06 5.74
CA ALA A 541 24.29 13.67 5.30
C ALA A 541 24.06 14.88 4.37
N LEU A 542 23.00 14.85 3.57
CA LEU A 542 22.53 15.95 2.73
C LEU A 542 21.04 16.10 2.92
N ARG A 543 20.53 17.32 3.04
CA ARG A 543 19.10 17.59 3.19
C ARG A 543 18.66 18.64 2.17
N ASP A 544 17.76 18.25 1.25
CA ASP A 544 17.15 19.12 0.22
C ASP A 544 18.17 19.95 -0.58
N VAL A 545 19.30 19.35 -0.93
CA VAL A 545 20.38 20.04 -1.62
C VAL A 545 20.13 20.03 -3.13
N ALA A 546 19.89 21.19 -3.72
CA ALA A 546 19.94 21.39 -5.17
C ALA A 546 21.33 21.93 -5.54
N PHE A 547 22.19 21.10 -6.10
CA PHE A 547 23.59 21.45 -6.39
C PHE A 547 23.71 22.58 -7.41
N GLY A 548 22.79 22.68 -8.36
CA GLY A 548 22.75 23.77 -9.33
C GLY A 548 22.52 25.14 -8.67
N ALA A 549 21.73 25.21 -7.60
CA ALA A 549 21.52 26.44 -6.83
C ALA A 549 22.79 26.89 -6.08
N LEU A 550 23.72 25.96 -5.82
CA LEU A 550 25.04 26.22 -5.23
C LEU A 550 26.12 26.52 -6.28
N GLY A 551 25.75 26.60 -7.57
CA GLY A 551 26.69 26.76 -8.67
C GLY A 551 27.52 25.52 -9.01
N ILE A 552 27.08 24.34 -8.58
CA ILE A 552 27.76 23.05 -8.79
C ILE A 552 26.95 22.24 -9.82
N PRO A 553 27.23 22.39 -11.12
CA PRO A 553 26.43 21.70 -12.16
C PRO A 553 26.75 20.20 -12.27
N LYS A 554 27.92 19.78 -11.81
CA LYS A 554 28.37 18.37 -11.84
C LYS A 554 29.24 18.07 -10.64
N VAL A 555 28.97 16.96 -9.96
CA VAL A 555 29.80 16.44 -8.90
C VAL A 555 29.56 14.93 -8.70
N SER A 556 30.59 14.21 -8.31
CA SER A 556 30.46 12.82 -7.81
C SER A 556 30.90 12.82 -6.35
N LEU A 557 30.05 12.33 -5.49
CA LEU A 557 30.29 12.21 -4.06
C LEU A 557 30.11 10.75 -3.63
N THR A 558 30.82 10.36 -2.56
CA THR A 558 30.56 9.11 -1.86
C THR A 558 30.46 9.40 -0.37
N VAL A 559 29.36 8.98 0.26
CA VAL A 559 29.12 9.25 1.68
C VAL A 559 29.26 7.97 2.49
N TYR A 560 30.02 8.05 3.58
CA TYR A 560 30.25 6.96 4.53
C TYR A 560 29.58 7.31 5.86
N PHE A 561 29.04 6.30 6.52
CA PHE A 561 28.40 6.39 7.82
C PHE A 561 29.13 5.54 8.84
N ALA A 562 29.23 6.03 10.07
CA ALA A 562 29.91 5.31 11.14
C ALA A 562 29.35 5.68 12.52
N TYR A 563 29.71 4.90 13.53
CA TYR A 563 29.60 5.29 14.93
C TYR A 563 30.84 4.86 15.72
N SER A 564 31.11 5.56 16.82
CA SER A 564 32.16 5.24 17.76
C SER A 564 31.64 5.20 19.19
N LEU A 565 32.31 4.45 20.06
CA LEU A 565 32.04 4.42 21.50
C LEU A 565 33.02 5.30 22.25
N GLU A 566 32.51 6.14 23.15
CA GLU A 566 33.34 6.98 24.01
C GLU A 566 34.24 6.16 24.93
N GLY A 567 35.45 6.66 25.11
CA GLY A 567 36.45 6.01 25.99
C GLY A 567 36.98 4.66 25.51
N THR A 568 36.71 4.31 24.24
CA THR A 568 37.22 3.08 23.61
C THR A 568 37.78 3.38 22.22
N ASN A 569 38.47 2.39 21.62
CA ASN A 569 38.92 2.46 20.23
C ASN A 569 37.91 1.84 19.27
N THR A 570 36.64 1.66 19.70
CA THR A 570 35.62 1.08 18.87
C THR A 570 35.11 2.10 17.84
N LEU A 571 35.36 1.81 16.58
CA LEU A 571 34.78 2.52 15.42
C LEU A 571 34.18 1.48 14.48
N VAL A 572 32.89 1.63 14.18
CA VAL A 572 32.13 0.80 13.25
C VAL A 572 31.70 1.69 12.09
N PHE A 573 31.99 1.30 10.85
CA PHE A 573 31.78 2.15 9.67
C PHE A 573 31.26 1.35 8.46
N SER A 574 30.62 2.03 7.51
CA SER A 574 30.17 1.40 6.28
C SER A 574 31.37 0.98 5.40
N ALA A 575 31.45 -0.31 5.08
CA ALA A 575 32.52 -0.86 4.27
C ALA A 575 32.48 -0.35 2.81
N SER A 576 31.29 0.02 2.33
CA SER A 576 31.09 0.72 1.06
C SER A 576 30.35 2.03 1.31
N GLY A 577 30.69 3.07 0.55
CA GLY A 577 29.98 4.35 0.63
C GLY A 577 28.73 4.37 -0.25
N VAL A 578 27.86 5.35 0.02
CA VAL A 578 26.66 5.65 -0.76
C VAL A 578 27.05 6.62 -1.89
N PRO A 579 26.96 6.23 -3.17
CA PRO A 579 27.34 7.10 -4.27
C PRO A 579 26.23 8.10 -4.59
N LEU A 580 26.62 9.32 -4.95
CA LEU A 580 25.77 10.37 -5.50
C LEU A 580 26.49 11.03 -6.68
N VAL A 581 25.86 11.02 -7.84
CA VAL A 581 26.34 11.66 -9.06
C VAL A 581 25.35 12.73 -9.52
N ILE A 582 25.81 13.95 -9.62
CA ILE A 582 25.09 15.06 -10.23
C ILE A 582 25.65 15.30 -11.62
N GLN A 583 24.75 15.36 -12.64
CA GLN A 583 25.11 15.44 -14.07
C GLN A 583 24.20 16.38 -14.86
#